data_536fcc6736301a7e771b6a166e52acc1
#
_entry.id   536fcc6736301a7e771b6a166e52acc1
#
_cell.length_a   1.000
_cell.length_b   1.000
_cell.length_c   1.000
_cell.angle_alpha   90.00
_cell.angle_beta   90.00
_cell.angle_gamma   90.00
#
_symmetry.space_group_name_H-M   'P 1'
#
loop_
_entity.id
_entity.type
_entity.pdbx_description
1 polymer ?
#
loop_
_entity_poly.entity_id
_entity_poly.type
_entity_poly.pdbx_seq_one_letter_code
_entity_poly.pdbx_strand_id
1 'polypeptide(L)' 'PGLGGLCVLALSEGRSEPGNPRYFVVIGQRTYFLRSERARERLLADPQQILMRAKAVWTRMNP' A
#
# COMPACT_ATOMS: atom_id res chain seq x y z
N PRO A 1 -2.22 10.94 -0.01
CA PRO A 1 -2.15 9.55 0.43
C PRO A 1 -0.72 9.05 0.45
N GLY A 2 -0.47 8.07 1.30
CA GLY A 2 0.85 7.47 1.36
C GLY A 2 1.19 6.71 0.10
N LEU A 3 2.49 6.64 -0.23
CA LEU A 3 3.02 5.87 -1.34
C LEU A 3 2.39 6.27 -2.68
N GLY A 4 2.17 7.59 -2.85
CA GLY A 4 1.68 8.15 -4.10
C GLY A 4 0.28 7.73 -4.51
N GLY A 5 -0.50 7.18 -3.58
CA GLY A 5 -1.84 6.70 -3.90
C GLY A 5 -1.86 5.36 -4.62
N LEU A 6 -0.71 4.72 -4.78
CA LEU A 6 -0.64 3.39 -5.38
C LEU A 6 -1.18 2.34 -4.42
N CYS A 7 -1.61 1.20 -4.97
CA CYS A 7 -2.06 0.08 -4.16
C CYS A 7 -0.88 -0.47 -3.34
N VAL A 8 -0.99 -0.38 -2.02
CA VAL A 8 0.10 -0.80 -1.13
C VAL A 8 0.44 -2.28 -1.29
N LEU A 9 -0.58 -3.12 -1.48
CA LEU A 9 -0.33 -4.54 -1.66
C LEU A 9 0.45 -4.81 -2.94
N ALA A 10 0.06 -4.18 -4.05
CA ALA A 10 0.77 -4.34 -5.31
C ALA A 10 2.22 -3.88 -5.18
N LEU A 11 2.45 -2.74 -4.53
CA LEU A 11 3.81 -2.26 -4.29
C LEU A 11 4.63 -3.26 -3.50
N SER A 12 4.04 -3.87 -2.46
CA SER A 12 4.75 -4.86 -1.66
C SER A 12 5.20 -6.07 -2.48
N GLU A 13 4.53 -6.29 -3.61
CA GLU A 13 4.85 -7.38 -4.54
C GLU A 13 5.68 -6.90 -5.73
N GLY A 14 6.16 -5.67 -5.69
CA GLY A 14 7.01 -5.12 -6.74
C GLY A 14 6.27 -4.56 -7.94
N ARG A 15 4.95 -4.36 -7.84
CA ARG A 15 4.13 -3.86 -8.94
C ARG A 15 3.60 -2.46 -8.64
N SER A 16 3.43 -1.67 -9.69
CA SER A 16 2.88 -0.32 -9.60
C SER A 16 1.47 -0.33 -10.19
N GLU A 17 0.46 -0.34 -9.32
CA GLU A 17 -0.95 -0.32 -9.70
C GLU A 17 -1.66 0.79 -8.95
N PRO A 18 -2.63 1.47 -9.56
CA PRO A 18 -3.36 2.53 -8.85
C PRO A 18 -4.16 1.95 -7.69
N GLY A 19 -4.13 2.67 -6.58
CA GLY A 19 -5.03 2.40 -5.47
C GLY A 19 -6.39 3.04 -5.75
N ASN A 20 -7.39 2.60 -5.00
CA ASN A 20 -8.74 3.15 -5.09
C ASN A 20 -9.06 3.77 -3.73
N PRO A 21 -9.36 5.08 -3.66
CA PRO A 21 -9.63 5.74 -2.37
C PRO A 21 -10.78 5.12 -1.59
N ARG A 22 -11.66 4.37 -2.27
CA ARG A 22 -12.73 3.64 -1.60
C ARG A 22 -12.19 2.58 -0.62
N TYR A 23 -11.02 2.04 -0.92
CA TYR A 23 -10.40 0.98 -0.12
C TYR A 23 -9.13 1.53 0.51
N PHE A 24 -9.25 1.94 1.78
CA PHE A 24 -8.14 2.61 2.45
C PHE A 24 -7.93 2.03 3.85
N VAL A 25 -6.72 2.25 4.37
CA VAL A 25 -6.37 1.94 5.76
C VAL A 25 -5.54 3.10 6.29
N VAL A 26 -5.81 3.51 7.52
CA VAL A 26 -5.03 4.55 8.18
C VAL A 26 -4.08 3.87 9.16
N ILE A 27 -2.77 4.08 8.95
CA ILE A 27 -1.73 3.51 9.80
C ILE A 27 -0.73 4.61 10.09
N GLY A 28 -0.47 4.87 11.36
CA GLY A 28 0.50 5.88 11.76
C GLY A 28 0.14 7.27 11.22
N GLN A 29 -1.13 7.62 11.26
CA GLN A 29 -1.65 8.92 10.82
C GLN A 29 -1.49 9.15 9.32
N ARG A 30 -1.26 8.10 8.54
CA ARG A 30 -1.15 8.18 7.10
C ARG A 30 -2.18 7.26 6.46
N THR A 31 -2.83 7.74 5.39
CA THR A 31 -3.84 6.98 4.67
C THR A 31 -3.18 6.26 3.50
N TYR A 32 -3.42 4.95 3.41
CA TYR A 32 -2.91 4.11 2.34
C TYR A 32 -4.06 3.53 1.55
N PHE A 33 -3.90 3.50 0.22
CA PHE A 33 -4.94 3.00 -0.67
C PHE A 33 -4.64 1.57 -1.10
N LEU A 34 -5.71 0.84 -1.43
CA LEU A 34 -5.64 -0.52 -1.95
C LEU A 34 -6.52 -0.57 -3.21
N ARG A 35 -6.29 -1.55 -4.06
CA ARG A 35 -7.06 -1.69 -5.31
C ARG A 35 -8.44 -2.31 -5.10
N SER A 36 -8.65 -3.02 -3.99
CA SER A 36 -9.88 -3.77 -3.74
C SER A 36 -10.05 -4.04 -2.26
N GLU A 37 -11.24 -4.50 -1.89
CA GLU A 37 -11.50 -4.90 -0.51
C GLU A 37 -10.64 -6.10 -0.11
N ARG A 38 -10.43 -7.04 -1.03
CA ARG A 38 -9.57 -8.19 -0.73
C ARG A 38 -8.14 -7.76 -0.44
N ALA A 39 -7.62 -6.83 -1.22
CA ALA A 39 -6.27 -6.30 -0.96
C ALA A 39 -6.22 -5.57 0.39
N ARG A 40 -7.28 -4.85 0.72
CA ARG A 40 -7.37 -4.16 2.00
C ARG A 40 -7.32 -5.15 3.16
N GLU A 41 -8.08 -6.25 3.07
CA GLU A 41 -8.07 -7.28 4.10
C GLU A 41 -6.69 -7.92 4.25
N ARG A 42 -6.00 -8.12 3.15
CA ARG A 42 -4.64 -8.68 3.21
C ARG A 42 -3.66 -7.74 3.89
N LEU A 43 -3.78 -6.43 3.64
CA LEU A 43 -2.95 -5.46 4.35
C LEU A 43 -3.24 -5.51 5.85
N LEU A 44 -4.52 -5.57 6.23
CA LEU A 44 -4.90 -5.60 7.64
C LEU A 44 -4.42 -6.87 8.35
N ALA A 45 -4.23 -7.96 7.62
CA ALA A 45 -3.76 -9.22 8.20
C ALA A 45 -2.27 -9.16 8.58
N ASP A 46 -1.47 -8.32 7.90
CA ASP A 46 -0.04 -8.21 8.19
C ASP A 46 0.48 -6.83 7.76
N PRO A 47 0.00 -5.78 8.44
CA PRO A 47 0.30 -4.42 7.98
C PRO A 47 1.77 -4.07 8.07
N GLN A 48 2.45 -4.52 9.13
CA GLN A 48 3.84 -4.13 9.34
C GLN A 48 4.74 -4.65 8.22
N GLN A 49 4.60 -5.93 7.89
CA GLN A 49 5.42 -6.56 6.88
C GLN A 49 5.11 -6.02 5.48
N ILE A 50 3.83 -5.88 5.16
CA ILE A 50 3.42 -5.39 3.85
C ILE A 50 3.86 -3.95 3.65
N LEU A 51 3.68 -3.09 4.66
CA LEU A 51 4.13 -1.71 4.56
C LEU A 51 5.64 -1.61 4.43
N MET A 52 6.38 -2.42 5.16
CA MET A 52 7.83 -2.40 5.07
C MET A 52 8.29 -2.71 3.65
N ARG A 53 7.73 -3.75 3.04
CA ARG A 53 8.07 -4.13 1.68
C ARG A 53 7.66 -3.07 0.67
N ALA A 54 6.44 -2.53 0.83
CA ALA A 54 5.93 -1.49 -0.07
C ALA A 54 6.81 -0.24 -0.02
N LYS A 55 7.22 0.17 1.16
CA LYS A 55 8.08 1.35 1.31
C LYS A 55 9.45 1.13 0.68
N ALA A 56 9.98 -0.08 0.78
CA ALA A 56 11.27 -0.40 0.16
C ALA A 56 11.17 -0.30 -1.37
N VAL A 57 10.09 -0.80 -1.96
CA VAL A 57 9.86 -0.68 -3.40
C VAL A 57 9.69 0.79 -3.79
N TRP A 58 8.89 1.53 -3.03
CA TRP A 58 8.65 2.94 -3.29
C TRP A 58 9.95 3.73 -3.30
N THR A 59 10.83 3.47 -2.34
CA THR A 59 12.11 4.16 -2.24
C THR A 59 12.98 3.89 -3.47
N ARG A 60 12.97 2.65 -3.99
CA ARG A 60 13.70 2.33 -5.22
C ARG A 60 13.12 3.03 -6.43
N MET A 61 11.80 3.21 -6.47
CA MET A 61 11.14 3.88 -7.58
C MET A 61 11.34 5.40 -7.56
N ASN A 62 11.62 5.96 -6.39
CA ASN A 62 11.73 7.41 -6.17
C ASN A 62 13.01 7.72 -5.41
N PRO A 63 14.17 7.50 -6.04
CA PRO A 63 15.46 7.71 -5.40
C PRO A 63 15.77 9.17 -5.11
#